data_15f1e38604854ac0d1c4accf90c89c3e
#
_entry.id   15f1e38604854ac0d1c4accf90c89c3e
#
_cell.length_a   1.000
_cell.length_b   1.000
_cell.length_c   1.000
_cell.angle_alpha   90.00
_cell.angle_beta   90.00
_cell.angle_gamma   90.00
#
_symmetry.space_group_name_H-M   'P 1'
#
loop_
_entity.id
_entity.type
_entity.pdbx_description
1 polymer ?
#
loop_
_entity_poly.entity_id
_entity_poly.type
_entity_poly.pdbx_seq_one_letter_code
_entity_poly.pdbx_strand_id
1 'polypeptide(L)'
;MVTRFVRSSFGVAIACATAVAAAQAPVVRKPTLDDTIRANVYADNSFVLYVNGELVAVDSIAFIPHNVISVDLLPAYPMTIAVMAKDNADPRTGMEYANTNVGDAGFILKFADGTVTNGSWKARAFSRGPIGGDTTAPRVENEPIPADWFAVDFDDSGWGRAREYSEADVGPKQPFYDADFAGARFIWTDDLKLDNTVIFRHRVEAPPDGKARPDFTRLNDVVPAAGGRPGGRPPRNRPRRGESSGSDVR
;
A
#
# COMPACT_ATOMS: atom_id res chain seq x y z
N MET A 1 38.89 50.78 -48.14
CA MET A 1 37.49 50.45 -47.93
C MET A 1 37.47 49.31 -46.90
N VAL A 2 37.28 49.64 -45.60
CA VAL A 2 37.38 48.68 -44.48
C VAL A 2 36.01 48.52 -43.90
N THR A 3 35.42 47.32 -44.11
CA THR A 3 34.09 46.99 -43.62
C THR A 3 34.18 46.46 -42.18
N ARG A 4 33.63 47.18 -41.22
CA ARG A 4 33.49 46.72 -39.81
C ARG A 4 32.29 45.82 -39.64
N PHE A 5 32.47 44.56 -39.22
CA PHE A 5 31.42 43.69 -38.75
C PHE A 5 31.08 43.99 -37.27
N VAL A 6 29.83 44.36 -37.02
CA VAL A 6 29.29 44.49 -35.65
C VAL A 6 28.72 43.12 -35.29
N ARG A 7 29.26 42.50 -34.25
CA ARG A 7 28.66 41.30 -33.62
C ARG A 7 27.67 41.73 -32.57
N SER A 8 26.40 41.48 -32.83
CA SER A 8 25.36 41.56 -31.81
C SER A 8 25.30 40.25 -30.99
N SER A 9 25.63 40.34 -29.72
CA SER A 9 25.48 39.22 -28.77
C SER A 9 24.05 39.29 -28.18
N PHE A 10 23.20 38.35 -28.56
CA PHE A 10 21.90 38.14 -27.90
C PHE A 10 22.15 37.33 -26.63
N GLY A 11 22.02 37.96 -25.48
CA GLY A 11 21.98 37.27 -24.19
C GLY A 11 20.60 36.70 -23.95
N VAL A 12 20.47 35.37 -23.88
CA VAL A 12 19.26 34.69 -23.44
C VAL A 12 19.28 34.67 -21.91
N ALA A 13 18.40 35.47 -21.30
CA ALA A 13 18.14 35.40 -19.86
C ALA A 13 17.21 34.24 -19.56
N ILE A 14 17.74 33.16 -18.96
CA ILE A 14 16.95 32.05 -18.43
C ILE A 14 16.37 32.51 -17.09
N ALA A 15 15.09 32.83 -17.06
CA ALA A 15 14.34 33.08 -15.83
C ALA A 15 14.05 31.72 -15.15
N CYS A 16 14.82 31.36 -14.11
CA CYS A 16 14.48 30.28 -13.21
C CYS A 16 13.24 30.71 -12.38
N ALA A 17 12.05 30.23 -12.75
CA ALA A 17 10.88 30.33 -11.91
C ALA A 17 11.02 29.30 -10.76
N THR A 18 11.42 29.75 -9.58
CA THR A 18 11.32 28.96 -8.35
C THR A 18 9.84 28.88 -7.98
N ALA A 19 9.24 27.71 -8.19
CA ALA A 19 7.94 27.38 -7.66
C ALA A 19 8.07 27.33 -6.12
N VAL A 20 7.59 28.36 -5.44
CA VAL A 20 7.41 28.34 -4.00
C VAL A 20 6.21 27.43 -3.74
N ALA A 21 6.48 26.21 -3.25
CA ALA A 21 5.42 25.37 -2.72
C ALA A 21 4.75 26.13 -1.57
N ALA A 22 3.51 26.57 -1.78
CA ALA A 22 2.71 27.18 -0.73
C ALA A 22 2.47 26.13 0.35
N ALA A 23 3.07 26.31 1.53
CA ALA A 23 2.76 25.48 2.69
C ALA A 23 1.25 25.59 2.97
N GLN A 24 0.56 24.46 2.88
CA GLN A 24 -0.87 24.41 3.19
C GLN A 24 -1.08 24.78 4.66
N ALA A 25 -2.05 25.67 4.90
CA ALA A 25 -2.43 26.01 6.25
C ALA A 25 -2.94 24.77 6.99
N PRO A 26 -2.63 24.60 8.29
CA PRO A 26 -3.08 23.45 9.05
C PRO A 26 -4.61 23.40 9.09
N VAL A 27 -5.19 22.25 8.75
CA VAL A 27 -6.63 22.05 8.78
C VAL A 27 -7.05 21.67 10.19
N VAL A 28 -7.82 22.54 10.86
CA VAL A 28 -8.27 22.36 12.25
C VAL A 28 -9.71 21.82 12.29
N ARG A 29 -10.01 20.78 11.53
CA ARG A 29 -11.31 20.11 11.57
C ARG A 29 -11.14 18.59 11.53
N LYS A 30 -12.11 17.88 12.03
CA LYS A 30 -12.13 16.43 11.86
C LYS A 30 -12.24 16.06 10.38
N PRO A 31 -11.50 15.03 9.91
CA PRO A 31 -11.68 14.52 8.57
C PRO A 31 -13.09 13.93 8.38
N THR A 32 -13.56 13.97 7.15
CA THR A 32 -14.82 13.37 6.69
C THR A 32 -14.53 12.41 5.53
N LEU A 33 -15.55 11.68 5.07
CA LEU A 33 -15.41 10.81 3.89
C LEU A 33 -15.02 11.59 2.62
N ASP A 34 -15.42 12.85 2.51
CA ASP A 34 -15.05 13.70 1.36
C ASP A 34 -13.55 14.02 1.32
N ASP A 35 -12.83 13.83 2.42
CA ASP A 35 -11.38 14.02 2.49
C ASP A 35 -10.61 12.77 2.13
N THR A 36 -11.27 11.64 1.98
CA THR A 36 -10.64 10.35 1.67
C THR A 36 -10.46 10.15 0.17
N ILE A 37 -9.57 9.23 -0.16
CA ILE A 37 -9.50 8.61 -1.49
C ILE A 37 -9.84 7.13 -1.35
N ARG A 38 -10.61 6.61 -2.30
CA ARG A 38 -10.90 5.18 -2.36
C ARG A 38 -9.78 4.44 -3.05
N ALA A 39 -9.36 3.33 -2.47
CA ALA A 39 -8.53 2.32 -3.11
C ALA A 39 -9.38 1.09 -3.44
N ASN A 40 -9.31 0.61 -4.68
CA ASN A 40 -9.76 -0.71 -5.07
C ASN A 40 -8.53 -1.60 -5.21
N VAL A 41 -8.56 -2.76 -4.56
CA VAL A 41 -7.44 -3.72 -4.50
C VAL A 41 -7.97 -5.10 -4.81
N TYR A 42 -7.24 -5.82 -5.66
CA TYR A 42 -7.48 -7.21 -5.97
C TYR A 42 -6.15 -7.96 -6.00
N ALA A 43 -6.12 -9.14 -5.44
CA ALA A 43 -5.01 -10.08 -5.55
C ALA A 43 -5.54 -11.50 -5.75
N ASP A 44 -4.83 -12.26 -6.51
CA ASP A 44 -4.94 -13.70 -6.58
C ASP A 44 -3.77 -14.30 -5.78
N ASN A 45 -3.96 -14.72 -4.49
CA ASN A 45 -5.25 -14.86 -3.79
C ASN A 45 -5.45 -13.79 -2.70
N SER A 46 -4.43 -13.35 -1.99
CA SER A 46 -4.55 -12.51 -0.80
C SER A 46 -3.49 -11.42 -0.75
N PHE A 47 -3.75 -10.37 0.06
CA PHE A 47 -2.79 -9.29 0.24
C PHE A 47 -2.86 -8.66 1.63
N VAL A 48 -1.78 -7.93 1.95
CA VAL A 48 -1.72 -6.99 3.07
C VAL A 48 -1.23 -5.66 2.51
N LEU A 49 -2.02 -4.58 2.69
CA LEU A 49 -1.73 -3.24 2.19
C LEU A 49 -1.36 -2.30 3.33
N TYR A 50 -0.21 -1.66 3.20
CA TYR A 50 0.23 -0.54 4.03
C TYR A 50 0.34 0.73 3.20
N VAL A 51 -0.02 1.85 3.81
CA VAL A 51 0.19 3.19 3.26
C VAL A 51 0.87 4.05 4.33
N ASN A 52 2.00 4.64 3.97
CA ASN A 52 2.85 5.42 4.89
C ASN A 52 3.21 4.68 6.19
N GLY A 53 3.44 3.37 6.10
CA GLY A 53 3.80 2.51 7.23
C GLY A 53 2.62 2.03 8.07
N GLU A 54 1.40 2.51 7.80
CA GLU A 54 0.20 2.13 8.53
C GLU A 54 -0.59 1.03 7.79
N LEU A 55 -1.07 0.04 8.52
CA LEU A 55 -1.92 -1.02 7.97
C LEU A 55 -3.27 -0.46 7.55
N VAL A 56 -3.61 -0.60 6.27
CA VAL A 56 -4.84 -0.03 5.68
C VAL A 56 -5.87 -1.10 5.36
N ALA A 57 -5.44 -2.21 4.78
CA ALA A 57 -6.34 -3.29 4.42
C ALA A 57 -5.64 -4.65 4.42
N VAL A 58 -6.40 -5.69 4.72
CA VAL A 58 -5.98 -7.08 4.64
C VAL A 58 -7.06 -7.86 3.92
N ASP A 59 -6.69 -8.63 2.91
CA ASP A 59 -7.54 -9.71 2.44
C ASP A 59 -7.46 -10.85 3.45
N SER A 60 -8.49 -10.99 4.25
CA SER A 60 -8.56 -11.99 5.32
C SER A 60 -8.97 -13.38 4.85
N ILE A 61 -9.30 -13.53 3.55
CA ILE A 61 -9.82 -14.78 2.98
C ILE A 61 -8.82 -15.30 1.94
N ALA A 62 -7.67 -15.76 2.41
CA ALA A 62 -6.59 -16.26 1.57
C ALA A 62 -6.97 -17.46 0.69
N PHE A 63 -8.05 -18.15 1.03
CA PHE A 63 -8.50 -19.34 0.30
C PHE A 63 -9.42 -19.03 -0.90
N ILE A 64 -10.17 -17.93 -0.83
CA ILE A 64 -11.08 -17.55 -1.92
C ILE A 64 -10.32 -16.57 -2.81
N PRO A 65 -9.87 -17.00 -3.98
CA PRO A 65 -9.27 -16.10 -4.94
C PRO A 65 -10.33 -15.08 -5.40
N HIS A 66 -9.88 -13.93 -5.88
CA HIS A 66 -10.73 -13.00 -6.60
C HIS A 66 -11.61 -12.09 -5.76
N ASN A 67 -11.23 -11.83 -4.50
CA ASN A 67 -11.89 -10.79 -3.71
C ASN A 67 -11.41 -9.41 -4.13
N VAL A 68 -12.35 -8.48 -4.31
CA VAL A 68 -12.04 -7.05 -4.38
C VAL A 68 -12.30 -6.42 -3.02
N ILE A 69 -11.30 -5.74 -2.49
CA ILE A 69 -11.44 -4.93 -1.28
C ILE A 69 -11.39 -3.46 -1.69
N SER A 70 -12.43 -2.71 -1.29
CA SER A 70 -12.45 -1.26 -1.42
C SER A 70 -12.30 -0.63 -0.06
N VAL A 71 -11.36 0.31 0.10
CA VAL A 71 -11.09 1.01 1.34
C VAL A 71 -10.97 2.51 1.09
N ASP A 72 -11.57 3.32 1.98
CA ASP A 72 -11.42 4.77 1.96
C ASP A 72 -10.35 5.18 2.98
N LEU A 73 -9.33 5.93 2.54
CA LEU A 73 -8.23 6.36 3.40
C LEU A 73 -7.95 7.85 3.23
N LEU A 74 -7.43 8.47 4.28
CA LEU A 74 -6.94 9.84 4.25
C LEU A 74 -5.55 9.85 3.60
N PRO A 75 -5.38 10.46 2.42
CA PRO A 75 -4.08 10.49 1.76
C PRO A 75 -3.14 11.49 2.44
N ALA A 76 -1.88 11.13 2.55
CA ALA A 76 -0.79 12.05 2.94
C ALA A 76 0.38 11.86 1.98
N TYR A 77 0.81 12.94 1.34
CA TYR A 77 1.90 12.90 0.36
C TYR A 77 3.18 13.54 0.91
N PRO A 78 4.36 13.01 0.58
CA PRO A 78 4.58 11.83 -0.25
C PRO A 78 3.95 10.58 0.34
N MET A 79 3.31 9.75 -0.51
CA MET A 79 2.63 8.54 -0.09
C MET A 79 3.46 7.31 -0.49
N THR A 80 3.87 6.52 0.50
CA THR A 80 4.54 5.24 0.30
C THR A 80 3.52 4.13 0.40
N ILE A 81 3.37 3.36 -0.65
CA ILE A 81 2.48 2.20 -0.72
C ILE A 81 3.35 0.95 -0.67
N ALA A 82 3.04 0.04 0.24
CA ALA A 82 3.72 -1.25 0.37
C ALA A 82 2.67 -2.37 0.46
N VAL A 83 2.81 -3.38 -0.38
CA VAL A 83 1.85 -4.48 -0.48
C VAL A 83 2.60 -5.80 -0.46
N MET A 84 2.18 -6.71 0.40
CA MET A 84 2.54 -8.11 0.28
C MET A 84 1.36 -8.82 -0.38
N ALA A 85 1.55 -9.35 -1.57
CA ALA A 85 0.57 -10.18 -2.25
C ALA A 85 1.04 -11.64 -2.25
N LYS A 86 0.09 -12.55 -2.10
CA LYS A 86 0.37 -13.98 -1.96
C LYS A 86 -0.57 -14.78 -2.83
N ASP A 87 0.02 -15.70 -3.57
CA ASP A 87 -0.62 -16.86 -4.13
C ASP A 87 -0.86 -17.91 -3.02
N ASN A 88 -1.95 -18.66 -3.09
CA ASN A 88 -2.34 -19.65 -2.07
C ASN A 88 -1.56 -20.97 -2.18
N ALA A 89 -0.29 -20.89 -2.44
CA ALA A 89 0.58 -22.06 -2.57
C ALA A 89 0.99 -22.63 -1.20
N ASP A 90 1.06 -23.97 -1.11
CA ASP A 90 1.66 -24.64 0.06
C ASP A 90 3.13 -24.21 0.20
N PRO A 91 3.54 -23.67 1.33
CA PRO A 91 4.90 -23.15 1.52
C PRO A 91 5.99 -24.24 1.46
N ARG A 92 5.64 -25.51 1.45
CA ARG A 92 6.57 -26.63 1.35
C ARG A 92 6.74 -27.15 -0.08
N THR A 93 5.77 -26.89 -0.95
CA THR A 93 5.76 -27.42 -2.32
C THR A 93 5.68 -26.30 -3.38
N GLY A 94 5.17 -25.13 -3.02
CA GLY A 94 4.88 -24.05 -3.96
C GLY A 94 3.72 -24.37 -4.89
N MET A 95 2.86 -25.32 -4.52
CA MET A 95 1.73 -25.76 -5.33
C MET A 95 0.42 -25.49 -4.62
N GLU A 96 -0.63 -25.28 -5.38
CA GLU A 96 -1.97 -25.04 -4.90
C GLU A 96 -2.85 -26.28 -4.92
N TYR A 97 -4.10 -26.16 -4.38
CA TYR A 97 -5.17 -27.16 -4.44
C TYR A 97 -4.69 -28.57 -4.08
N ALA A 98 -4.12 -28.72 -2.87
CA ALA A 98 -3.57 -29.98 -2.39
C ALA A 98 -2.48 -30.57 -3.32
N ASN A 99 -1.63 -29.70 -3.85
CA ASN A 99 -0.51 -30.02 -4.74
C ASN A 99 -0.93 -30.55 -6.12
N THR A 100 -2.03 -30.05 -6.66
CA THR A 100 -2.48 -30.44 -8.01
C THR A 100 -2.16 -29.40 -9.07
N ASN A 101 -1.98 -28.13 -8.67
CA ASN A 101 -1.78 -27.01 -9.60
C ASN A 101 -0.53 -26.20 -9.25
N VAL A 102 0.06 -25.62 -10.26
CA VAL A 102 1.01 -24.52 -10.12
C VAL A 102 0.20 -23.22 -10.07
N GLY A 103 0.68 -22.20 -9.36
CA GLY A 103 -0.03 -20.96 -9.14
C GLY A 103 -0.37 -20.15 -10.40
N ASP A 104 -1.23 -19.18 -10.24
CA ASP A 104 -1.70 -18.25 -11.28
C ASP A 104 -1.87 -16.81 -10.73
N ALA A 105 -0.95 -16.38 -9.91
CA ALA A 105 -0.93 -15.14 -9.16
C ALA A 105 -1.24 -13.87 -9.97
N GLY A 106 -1.53 -12.79 -9.26
CA GLY A 106 -1.73 -11.46 -9.84
C GLY A 106 -2.15 -10.42 -8.81
N PHE A 107 -1.70 -9.20 -8.99
CA PHE A 107 -2.04 -8.08 -8.12
C PHE A 107 -2.37 -6.84 -8.94
N ILE A 108 -3.46 -6.15 -8.59
CA ILE A 108 -3.86 -4.87 -9.19
C ILE A 108 -4.44 -3.95 -8.12
N LEU A 109 -4.10 -2.66 -8.23
CA LEU A 109 -4.57 -1.63 -7.32
C LEU A 109 -4.83 -0.34 -8.09
N LYS A 110 -5.92 0.36 -7.72
CA LYS A 110 -6.21 1.72 -8.16
C LYS A 110 -6.71 2.56 -7.01
N PHE A 111 -6.11 3.73 -6.84
CA PHE A 111 -6.65 4.80 -6.00
C PHE A 111 -7.45 5.80 -6.84
N ALA A 112 -8.43 6.43 -6.22
CA ALA A 112 -9.27 7.45 -6.86
C ALA A 112 -8.53 8.74 -7.21
N ASP A 113 -7.31 8.94 -6.71
CA ASP A 113 -6.44 10.06 -7.08
C ASP A 113 -5.68 9.85 -8.41
N GLY A 114 -5.83 8.68 -9.02
CA GLY A 114 -5.14 8.29 -10.24
C GLY A 114 -3.87 7.47 -10.02
N THR A 115 -3.49 7.16 -8.77
CA THR A 115 -2.42 6.21 -8.49
C THR A 115 -2.85 4.81 -8.89
N VAL A 116 -2.05 4.13 -9.70
CA VAL A 116 -2.36 2.80 -10.25
C VAL A 116 -1.15 1.89 -10.26
N THR A 117 -1.39 0.59 -10.23
CA THR A 117 -0.35 -0.41 -10.49
C THR A 117 0.08 -0.39 -11.96
N ASN A 118 1.39 -0.45 -12.17
CA ASN A 118 2.04 -0.56 -13.47
C ASN A 118 3.51 -1.01 -13.29
N GLY A 119 4.27 -1.15 -14.37
CA GLY A 119 5.67 -1.57 -14.36
C GLY A 119 6.65 -0.59 -13.68
N SER A 120 6.20 0.56 -13.17
CA SER A 120 7.07 1.48 -12.39
C SER A 120 7.22 1.06 -10.92
N TRP A 121 6.36 0.19 -10.42
CA TRP A 121 6.43 -0.31 -9.05
C TRP A 121 7.68 -1.17 -8.84
N LYS A 122 8.23 -1.16 -7.64
CA LYS A 122 9.24 -2.13 -7.20
C LYS A 122 8.57 -3.44 -6.83
N ALA A 123 9.25 -4.56 -7.14
CA ALA A 123 8.77 -5.89 -6.79
C ALA A 123 9.91 -6.81 -6.40
N ARG A 124 9.68 -7.69 -5.43
CA ARG A 124 10.58 -8.77 -5.04
C ARG A 124 9.81 -9.98 -4.55
N ALA A 125 10.15 -11.18 -5.08
CA ALA A 125 9.65 -12.44 -4.58
C ALA A 125 10.43 -12.88 -3.34
N PHE A 126 9.72 -13.43 -2.35
CA PHE A 126 10.25 -13.98 -1.10
C PHE A 126 9.92 -15.46 -0.92
N SER A 127 9.00 -16.00 -1.72
CA SER A 127 8.70 -17.43 -1.79
C SER A 127 8.52 -17.80 -3.24
N ARG A 128 9.17 -18.88 -3.66
CA ARG A 128 9.14 -19.38 -5.03
C ARG A 128 9.04 -20.90 -5.03
N GLY A 129 8.18 -21.46 -5.85
CA GLY A 129 8.06 -22.89 -6.07
C GLY A 129 6.82 -23.28 -6.88
N PRO A 130 6.80 -24.49 -7.40
CA PRO A 130 7.88 -25.48 -7.38
C PRO A 130 9.05 -25.08 -8.30
N ILE A 131 10.27 -25.19 -7.79
CA ILE A 131 11.48 -24.74 -8.52
C ILE A 131 11.62 -25.51 -9.83
N GLY A 132 11.78 -24.74 -10.93
CA GLY A 132 11.84 -25.29 -12.28
C GLY A 132 10.53 -25.87 -12.79
N GLY A 133 9.40 -25.66 -12.09
CA GLY A 133 8.10 -26.23 -12.44
C GLY A 133 8.00 -27.73 -12.20
N ASP A 134 8.90 -28.32 -11.40
CA ASP A 134 8.87 -29.76 -11.10
C ASP A 134 7.79 -30.10 -10.08
N THR A 135 6.64 -30.52 -10.58
CA THR A 135 5.48 -30.93 -9.77
C THR A 135 5.58 -32.35 -9.21
N THR A 136 6.55 -33.14 -9.66
CA THR A 136 6.72 -34.53 -9.20
C THR A 136 7.59 -34.63 -7.95
N ALA A 137 8.56 -33.74 -7.83
CA ALA A 137 9.42 -33.60 -6.67
C ALA A 137 9.56 -32.09 -6.29
N PRO A 138 8.44 -31.46 -5.88
CA PRO A 138 8.40 -30.02 -5.73
C PRO A 138 9.37 -29.53 -4.64
N ARG A 139 10.12 -28.49 -4.95
CA ARG A 139 11.02 -27.79 -4.04
C ARG A 139 10.67 -26.31 -4.02
N VAL A 140 10.90 -25.66 -2.90
CA VAL A 140 10.66 -24.24 -2.73
C VAL A 140 11.94 -23.51 -2.30
N GLU A 141 12.03 -22.25 -2.66
CA GLU A 141 12.98 -21.29 -2.13
C GLU A 141 12.20 -20.24 -1.36
N ASN A 142 12.53 -20.09 -0.08
CA ASN A 142 11.92 -19.09 0.80
C ASN A 142 13.01 -18.19 1.35
N GLU A 143 12.86 -16.90 1.18
CA GLU A 143 13.72 -15.88 1.78
C GLU A 143 13.03 -15.25 2.99
N PRO A 144 13.77 -14.90 4.06
CA PRO A 144 13.20 -14.14 5.17
C PRO A 144 12.66 -12.80 4.71
N ILE A 145 11.41 -12.51 5.03
CA ILE A 145 10.82 -11.19 4.78
C ILE A 145 11.33 -10.22 5.83
N PRO A 146 11.93 -9.07 5.46
CA PRO A 146 12.32 -8.04 6.40
C PRO A 146 11.13 -7.59 7.26
N ALA A 147 11.32 -7.43 8.56
CA ALA A 147 10.22 -7.09 9.47
C ALA A 147 9.62 -5.69 9.22
N ASP A 148 10.39 -4.81 8.60
CA ASP A 148 10.09 -3.41 8.30
C ASP A 148 9.83 -3.13 6.81
N TRP A 149 9.55 -4.17 6.02
CA TRP A 149 9.34 -4.06 4.56
C TRP A 149 8.28 -3.01 4.14
N PHE A 150 7.38 -2.65 5.05
CA PHE A 150 6.33 -1.67 4.84
C PHE A 150 6.70 -0.25 5.31
N ALA A 151 7.84 -0.07 5.98
CA ALA A 151 8.26 1.23 6.52
C ALA A 151 8.52 2.25 5.40
N VAL A 152 8.28 3.52 5.68
CA VAL A 152 8.43 4.61 4.70
C VAL A 152 9.88 4.73 4.23
N ASP A 153 10.82 4.52 5.12
CA ASP A 153 12.27 4.63 4.92
C ASP A 153 12.98 3.30 4.61
N PHE A 154 12.21 2.22 4.38
CA PHE A 154 12.77 0.93 3.97
C PHE A 154 13.55 1.06 2.66
N ASP A 155 14.77 0.52 2.61
CA ASP A 155 15.61 0.53 1.42
C ASP A 155 15.21 -0.59 0.44
N ASP A 156 14.46 -0.21 -0.58
CA ASP A 156 14.08 -1.07 -1.70
C ASP A 156 14.93 -0.84 -2.97
N SER A 157 16.07 -0.14 -2.86
CA SER A 157 16.89 0.24 -4.02
C SER A 157 17.39 -0.97 -4.83
N GLY A 158 17.65 -2.08 -4.15
CA GLY A 158 18.07 -3.34 -4.77
C GLY A 158 16.94 -4.17 -5.40
N TRP A 159 15.66 -3.72 -5.29
CA TRP A 159 14.54 -4.49 -5.85
C TRP A 159 14.36 -4.25 -7.34
N GLY A 160 13.87 -5.27 -8.05
CA GLY A 160 13.49 -5.18 -9.45
C GLY A 160 12.25 -4.32 -9.67
N ARG A 161 11.86 -4.18 -10.95
CA ARG A 161 10.59 -3.59 -11.35
C ARG A 161 9.55 -4.69 -11.48
N ALA A 162 8.30 -4.35 -11.17
CA ALA A 162 7.17 -5.21 -11.46
C ALA A 162 7.02 -5.41 -12.97
N ARG A 163 6.61 -6.60 -13.37
CA ARG A 163 6.19 -6.91 -14.73
C ARG A 163 4.68 -6.74 -14.84
N GLU A 164 4.22 -6.18 -15.94
CA GLU A 164 2.81 -6.05 -16.26
C GLU A 164 2.28 -7.31 -16.94
N TYR A 165 1.04 -7.67 -16.58
CA TYR A 165 0.32 -8.80 -17.13
C TYR A 165 -1.07 -8.35 -17.60
N SER A 166 -1.63 -9.08 -18.56
CA SER A 166 -3.00 -8.85 -19.02
C SER A 166 -4.03 -9.58 -18.13
N GLU A 167 -5.29 -9.19 -18.23
CA GLU A 167 -6.39 -9.93 -17.61
C GLU A 167 -6.46 -11.39 -18.09
N ALA A 168 -6.04 -11.66 -19.34
CA ALA A 168 -6.00 -13.00 -19.88
C ALA A 168 -4.91 -13.87 -19.24
N ASP A 169 -3.80 -13.26 -18.80
CA ASP A 169 -2.71 -13.98 -18.13
C ASP A 169 -3.10 -14.37 -16.68
N VAL A 170 -3.84 -13.49 -15.98
CA VAL A 170 -4.24 -13.66 -14.58
C VAL A 170 -5.59 -14.36 -14.47
N GLY A 171 -6.51 -14.14 -15.40
CA GLY A 171 -7.84 -14.77 -15.42
C GLY A 171 -8.77 -14.35 -14.29
N PRO A 172 -8.87 -13.04 -13.94
CA PRO A 172 -9.67 -12.61 -12.78
C PRO A 172 -11.13 -13.00 -12.94
N LYS A 173 -11.82 -13.19 -11.80
CA LYS A 173 -13.24 -13.54 -11.73
C LYS A 173 -14.05 -12.38 -11.13
N GLN A 174 -15.37 -12.50 -11.12
CA GLN A 174 -16.20 -11.64 -10.31
C GLN A 174 -15.77 -11.74 -8.82
N PRO A 175 -15.69 -10.63 -8.06
CA PRO A 175 -16.24 -9.30 -8.37
C PRO A 175 -15.25 -8.32 -9.05
N PHE A 176 -14.12 -8.77 -9.62
CA PHE A 176 -13.15 -7.88 -10.26
C PHE A 176 -13.80 -6.94 -11.29
N TYR A 177 -14.67 -7.47 -12.14
CA TYR A 177 -15.31 -6.70 -13.23
C TYR A 177 -16.35 -5.68 -12.74
N ASP A 178 -16.73 -5.73 -11.47
CA ASP A 178 -17.67 -4.77 -10.87
C ASP A 178 -16.96 -3.56 -10.25
N ALA A 179 -15.62 -3.59 -10.17
CA ALA A 179 -14.80 -2.54 -9.57
C ALA A 179 -14.07 -1.70 -10.64
N ASP A 180 -13.76 -0.46 -10.27
CA ASP A 180 -13.01 0.43 -11.15
C ASP A 180 -11.49 0.21 -11.02
N PHE A 181 -10.91 -0.45 -12.01
CA PHE A 181 -9.46 -0.59 -12.21
C PHE A 181 -8.98 0.10 -13.48
N ALA A 182 -9.77 1.01 -14.06
CA ALA A 182 -9.41 1.68 -15.32
C ALA A 182 -8.04 2.38 -15.21
N GLY A 183 -7.13 2.07 -16.14
CA GLY A 183 -5.77 2.60 -16.18
C GLY A 183 -4.74 1.81 -15.37
N ALA A 184 -5.16 0.95 -14.44
CA ALA A 184 -4.27 0.03 -13.75
C ALA A 184 -3.90 -1.18 -14.61
N ARG A 185 -2.78 -1.82 -14.26
CA ARG A 185 -2.31 -3.08 -14.87
C ARG A 185 -2.13 -4.11 -13.78
N PHE A 186 -2.43 -5.37 -14.09
CA PHE A 186 -1.94 -6.46 -13.25
C PHE A 186 -0.43 -6.45 -13.22
N ILE A 187 0.14 -6.60 -12.04
CA ILE A 187 1.58 -6.67 -11.85
C ILE A 187 1.96 -7.90 -11.03
N TRP A 188 3.14 -8.41 -11.31
CA TRP A 188 3.83 -9.44 -10.54
C TRP A 188 5.33 -9.30 -10.75
N THR A 189 6.10 -10.32 -10.39
CA THR A 189 7.50 -10.50 -10.79
C THR A 189 7.56 -11.08 -12.20
N ASP A 190 8.74 -11.51 -12.65
CA ASP A 190 8.89 -12.13 -13.98
C ASP A 190 8.19 -13.49 -14.11
N ASP A 191 7.88 -14.14 -13.00
CA ASP A 191 7.25 -15.45 -12.97
C ASP A 191 5.91 -15.40 -12.23
N LEU A 192 4.82 -15.36 -13.01
CA LEU A 192 3.45 -15.31 -12.51
C LEU A 192 3.01 -16.59 -11.81
N LYS A 193 3.67 -17.70 -12.08
CA LYS A 193 3.25 -19.06 -11.64
C LYS A 193 4.05 -19.62 -10.49
N LEU A 194 5.31 -19.23 -10.39
CA LEU A 194 6.23 -19.84 -9.42
C LEU A 194 6.60 -18.89 -8.27
N ASP A 195 6.39 -17.60 -8.42
CA ASP A 195 6.64 -16.62 -7.36
C ASP A 195 5.38 -16.47 -6.50
N ASN A 196 5.35 -17.12 -5.32
CA ASN A 196 4.15 -17.29 -4.51
C ASN A 196 3.95 -16.21 -3.44
N THR A 197 4.98 -15.45 -3.09
CA THR A 197 4.87 -14.32 -2.18
C THR A 197 5.72 -13.19 -2.72
N VAL A 198 5.08 -12.11 -3.08
CA VAL A 198 5.73 -10.93 -3.67
C VAL A 198 5.42 -9.70 -2.84
N ILE A 199 6.43 -8.90 -2.57
CA ILE A 199 6.25 -7.57 -1.98
C ILE A 199 6.43 -6.53 -3.07
N PHE A 200 5.47 -5.63 -3.14
CA PHE A 200 5.46 -4.47 -4.03
C PHE A 200 5.65 -3.20 -3.20
N ARG A 201 6.37 -2.24 -3.79
CA ARG A 201 6.52 -0.91 -3.19
C ARG A 201 6.42 0.18 -4.27
N HIS A 202 5.78 1.28 -3.91
CA HIS A 202 5.67 2.44 -4.77
C HIS A 202 5.59 3.72 -3.94
N ARG A 203 6.24 4.78 -4.43
CA ARG A 203 6.21 6.10 -3.82
C ARG A 203 5.56 7.10 -4.76
N VAL A 204 4.55 7.79 -4.26
CA VAL A 204 3.80 8.84 -4.95
C VAL A 204 4.15 10.17 -4.32
N GLU A 205 4.87 11.02 -5.05
CA GLU A 205 5.38 12.29 -4.51
C GLU A 205 4.28 13.34 -4.32
N ALA A 206 3.28 13.34 -5.20
CA ALA A 206 2.15 14.25 -5.18
C ALA A 206 0.91 13.60 -5.79
N PRO A 207 -0.31 14.09 -5.49
CA PRO A 207 -1.53 13.54 -6.06
C PRO A 207 -1.48 13.54 -7.61
N PRO A 208 -1.62 12.39 -8.29
CA PRO A 208 -1.57 12.33 -9.76
C PRO A 208 -2.67 13.14 -10.44
N ASP A 209 -3.83 13.30 -9.80
CA ASP A 209 -4.95 14.12 -10.30
C ASP A 209 -4.73 15.63 -10.10
N GLY A 210 -3.62 16.04 -9.50
CA GLY A 210 -3.26 17.45 -9.24
C GLY A 210 -4.13 18.16 -8.21
N LYS A 211 -5.06 17.46 -7.54
CA LYS A 211 -5.93 18.09 -6.54
C LYS A 211 -5.21 18.22 -5.21
N ALA A 212 -5.18 19.42 -4.66
CA ALA A 212 -4.71 19.67 -3.30
C ALA A 212 -5.65 18.98 -2.30
N ARG A 213 -5.07 18.24 -1.36
CA ARG A 213 -5.79 17.56 -0.29
C ARG A 213 -5.27 18.02 1.07
N PRO A 214 -6.15 18.15 2.08
CA PRO A 214 -5.73 18.44 3.44
C PRO A 214 -4.82 17.32 3.98
N ASP A 215 -3.75 17.70 4.66
CA ASP A 215 -2.90 16.78 5.41
C ASP A 215 -3.40 16.70 6.85
N PHE A 216 -4.00 15.58 7.22
CA PHE A 216 -4.52 15.33 8.57
C PHE A 216 -3.50 14.65 9.49
N THR A 217 -2.33 14.25 9.02
CA THR A 217 -1.30 13.57 9.84
C THR A 217 -0.79 14.48 10.96
N ARG A 218 -0.73 15.79 10.70
CA ARG A 218 -0.26 16.81 11.66
C ARG A 218 -1.26 17.14 12.75
N LEU A 219 -2.50 16.67 12.69
CA LEU A 219 -3.47 16.89 13.77
C LEU A 219 -3.11 16.15 15.06
N ASN A 220 -2.28 15.13 14.97
CA ASN A 220 -1.77 14.38 16.10
C ASN A 220 -0.55 15.04 16.76
N ASP A 221 0.09 15.99 16.07
CA ASP A 221 1.29 16.69 16.52
C ASP A 221 0.99 17.94 17.35
N VAL A 222 -0.26 18.17 17.76
CA VAL A 222 -0.61 19.25 18.67
C VAL A 222 -0.02 18.93 20.04
N VAL A 223 1.21 19.42 20.28
CA VAL A 223 1.82 19.37 21.59
C VAL A 223 0.93 20.17 22.56
N PRO A 224 0.37 19.56 23.61
CA PRO A 224 -0.39 20.30 24.61
C PRO A 224 0.48 21.43 25.14
N ALA A 225 -0.08 22.64 25.22
CA ALA A 225 0.66 23.78 25.81
C ALA A 225 1.25 23.35 27.15
N ALA A 226 2.55 23.56 27.34
CA ALA A 226 3.24 23.18 28.56
C ALA A 226 2.51 23.79 29.78
N GLY A 227 1.82 22.95 30.55
CA GLY A 227 1.04 23.37 31.73
C GLY A 227 -0.41 22.90 31.78
N GLY A 228 -0.99 22.42 30.68
CA GLY A 228 -2.35 21.84 30.69
C GLY A 228 -2.34 20.38 31.04
N ARG A 229 -2.46 19.98 32.30
CA ARG A 229 -2.86 18.62 32.64
C ARG A 229 -4.19 18.35 31.97
N PRO A 230 -4.34 17.29 31.17
CA PRO A 230 -5.67 16.85 30.74
C PRO A 230 -6.47 16.65 32.02
N GLY A 231 -7.59 17.34 32.14
CA GLY A 231 -8.47 17.19 33.28
C GLY A 231 -8.84 15.74 33.47
N GLY A 232 -8.10 15.04 34.31
CA GLY A 232 -8.42 13.69 34.72
C GLY A 232 -9.80 13.73 35.35
N ARG A 233 -10.76 13.08 34.74
CA ARG A 233 -12.08 12.85 35.34
C ARG A 233 -11.82 12.24 36.72
N PRO A 234 -12.31 12.85 37.82
CA PRO A 234 -12.09 12.28 39.15
C PRO A 234 -12.62 10.86 39.16
N PRO A 235 -11.93 9.94 39.87
CA PRO A 235 -12.36 8.56 39.92
C PRO A 235 -13.80 8.53 40.47
N ARG A 236 -14.70 7.95 39.72
CA ARG A 236 -16.07 7.68 40.21
C ARG A 236 -15.92 6.75 41.41
N ASN A 237 -16.21 7.25 42.62
CA ASN A 237 -16.39 6.43 43.82
C ASN A 237 -17.51 5.42 43.51
N ARG A 238 -17.15 4.19 43.22
CA ARG A 238 -18.08 3.06 43.27
C ARG A 238 -18.40 2.83 44.76
N PRO A 239 -19.69 2.86 45.17
CA PRO A 239 -20.05 2.44 46.52
C PRO A 239 -19.62 0.98 46.69
N ARG A 240 -18.88 0.69 47.76
CA ARG A 240 -18.56 -0.68 48.17
C ARG A 240 -19.89 -1.41 48.36
N ARG A 241 -20.11 -2.47 47.65
CA ARG A 241 -21.17 -3.44 47.90
C ARG A 241 -20.90 -4.03 49.28
N GLY A 242 -21.85 -3.83 50.22
CA GLY A 242 -21.77 -4.32 51.57
C GLY A 242 -21.62 -5.84 51.60
N GLU A 243 -20.73 -6.30 52.44
CA GLU A 243 -20.67 -7.66 52.89
C GLU A 243 -21.97 -7.98 53.61
N SER A 244 -22.80 -8.88 53.06
CA SER A 244 -23.85 -9.50 53.81
C SER A 244 -23.27 -10.68 54.57
N SER A 245 -23.16 -10.51 55.89
CA SER A 245 -22.89 -11.57 56.84
C SER A 245 -23.94 -12.67 56.68
N GLY A 246 -23.48 -13.88 56.37
CA GLY A 246 -24.29 -15.07 56.54
C GLY A 246 -24.51 -15.40 58.02
N SER A 247 -25.73 -15.66 58.37
CA SER A 247 -26.03 -16.37 59.62
C SER A 247 -26.60 -17.74 59.27
N ASP A 248 -25.99 -18.76 59.88
CA ASP A 248 -26.48 -20.11 60.05
C ASP A 248 -27.99 -20.17 60.33
N VAL A 249 -28.66 -21.24 59.84
CA VAL A 249 -29.50 -22.13 60.65
C VAL A 249 -29.92 -23.37 59.85
N ARG A 250 -29.48 -24.55 60.35
CA ARG A 250 -30.05 -25.92 60.30
C ARG A 250 -30.31 -26.57 58.94
#